data_16b5ed4375ec2862ce9ec98c3cf04098
#
_entry.id   16b5ed4375ec2862ce9ec98c3cf04098
#
_cell.length_a   1.000
_cell.length_b   1.000
_cell.length_c   1.000
_cell.angle_alpha   90.00
_cell.angle_beta   90.00
_cell.angle_gamma   90.00
#
_symmetry.space_group_name_H-M   'P 1'
#
loop_
_entity.id
_entity.type
_entity.pdbx_description
1 polymer ?
#
loop_
_entity_poly.entity_id
_entity_poly.type
_entity_poly.pdbx_seq_one_letter_code
_entity_poly.pdbx_strand_id
1 'polypeptide(L)'
;MYISKATKNLLETLEKMIQRTISQLSSFFLLIVLAFGISSALSTPRLDKHYVRTVNNLGNSVLFYHCKSKDNALGLRKLQPGENWQFSFHIYFFGTTLFFCNFWYTNSKKIKFHAVFDVFSTAFELTQDCGGY
;
A
#
# COMPACT_ATOMS: atom_id res chain seq x y z
N MET A 1 -22.94 -63.59 22.78
CA MET A 1 -22.07 -62.83 23.69
C MET A 1 -22.93 -61.83 24.47
N TYR A 2 -23.21 -62.09 25.74
CA TYR A 2 -24.06 -61.22 26.57
C TYR A 2 -23.21 -60.09 27.16
N ILE A 3 -23.39 -58.88 26.64
CA ILE A 3 -22.80 -57.68 27.27
C ILE A 3 -23.61 -57.35 28.51
N SER A 4 -23.00 -57.43 29.68
CA SER A 4 -23.65 -57.14 30.95
C SER A 4 -24.22 -55.73 30.97
N LYS A 5 -25.37 -55.53 31.64
CA LYS A 5 -26.06 -54.25 31.79
C LYS A 5 -25.16 -53.18 32.38
N ALA A 6 -24.20 -53.58 33.25
CA ALA A 6 -23.19 -52.71 33.82
C ALA A 6 -22.20 -52.13 32.77
N THR A 7 -21.83 -52.95 31.78
CA THR A 7 -20.92 -52.51 30.70
C THR A 7 -21.58 -51.53 29.76
N LYS A 8 -22.88 -51.69 29.47
CA LYS A 8 -23.63 -50.69 28.68
C LYS A 8 -23.75 -49.34 29.39
N ASN A 9 -24.07 -49.33 30.68
CA ASN A 9 -24.13 -48.09 31.44
C ASN A 9 -22.79 -47.36 31.51
N LEU A 10 -21.69 -48.11 31.60
CA LEU A 10 -20.34 -47.54 31.61
C LEU A 10 -20.00 -46.90 30.24
N LEU A 11 -20.32 -47.58 29.14
CA LEU A 11 -20.12 -47.05 27.79
C LEU A 11 -20.92 -45.76 27.55
N GLU A 12 -22.20 -45.70 27.91
CA GLU A 12 -23.03 -44.51 27.79
C GLU A 12 -22.49 -43.34 28.62
N THR A 13 -21.94 -43.62 29.83
CA THR A 13 -21.33 -42.60 30.67
C THR A 13 -20.07 -42.03 30.05
N LEU A 14 -19.20 -42.90 29.49
CA LEU A 14 -18.00 -42.50 28.79
C LEU A 14 -18.29 -41.67 27.56
N GLU A 15 -19.27 -42.09 26.72
CA GLU A 15 -19.71 -41.30 25.57
C GLU A 15 -20.19 -39.90 25.97
N LYS A 16 -20.98 -39.77 27.01
CA LYS A 16 -21.46 -38.48 27.51
C LYS A 16 -20.31 -37.60 28.02
N MET A 17 -19.31 -38.18 28.69
CA MET A 17 -18.13 -37.45 29.14
C MET A 17 -17.30 -36.96 27.96
N ILE A 18 -17.04 -37.80 26.97
CA ILE A 18 -16.31 -37.44 25.74
C ILE A 18 -17.03 -36.32 24.99
N GLN A 19 -18.34 -36.44 24.83
CA GLN A 19 -19.13 -35.43 24.13
C GLN A 19 -19.11 -34.07 24.81
N ARG A 20 -19.15 -34.03 26.16
CA ARG A 20 -19.00 -32.79 26.93
C ARG A 20 -17.64 -32.16 26.77
N THR A 21 -16.57 -32.97 26.79
CA THR A 21 -15.19 -32.49 26.63
C THR A 21 -14.96 -31.91 25.23
N ILE A 22 -15.46 -32.60 24.20
CA ILE A 22 -15.38 -32.12 22.81
C ILE A 22 -16.14 -30.79 22.63
N SER A 23 -17.34 -30.68 23.21
CA SER A 23 -18.14 -29.45 23.16
C SER A 23 -17.43 -28.27 23.83
N GLN A 24 -16.80 -28.48 25.00
CA GLN A 24 -16.03 -27.44 25.67
C GLN A 24 -14.80 -27.01 24.89
N LEU A 25 -14.01 -27.96 24.35
CA LEU A 25 -12.83 -27.66 23.53
C LEU A 25 -13.21 -26.89 22.27
N SER A 26 -14.33 -27.28 21.60
CA SER A 26 -14.85 -26.58 20.44
C SER A 26 -15.23 -25.12 20.76
N SER A 27 -15.86 -24.89 21.91
CA SER A 27 -16.22 -23.54 22.35
C SER A 27 -14.98 -22.67 22.63
N PHE A 28 -13.97 -23.19 23.29
CA PHE A 28 -12.71 -22.48 23.52
C PHE A 28 -11.99 -22.16 22.21
N PHE A 29 -11.96 -23.12 21.29
CA PHE A 29 -11.35 -22.91 19.97
C PHE A 29 -12.06 -21.80 19.19
N LEU A 30 -13.39 -21.78 19.22
CA LEU A 30 -14.19 -20.73 18.60
C LEU A 30 -13.89 -19.35 19.21
N LEU A 31 -13.79 -19.24 20.52
CA LEU A 31 -13.45 -17.98 21.20
C LEU A 31 -12.05 -17.49 20.81
N ILE A 32 -11.07 -18.39 20.71
CA ILE A 32 -9.71 -18.06 20.27
C ILE A 32 -9.73 -17.53 18.84
N VAL A 33 -10.43 -18.22 17.92
CA VAL A 33 -10.54 -17.80 16.51
C VAL A 33 -11.21 -16.45 16.40
N LEU A 34 -12.27 -16.18 17.18
CA LEU A 34 -12.93 -14.88 17.20
C LEU A 34 -12.02 -13.78 17.75
N ALA A 35 -11.27 -14.04 18.83
CA ALA A 35 -10.33 -13.08 19.41
C ALA A 35 -9.20 -12.72 18.45
N PHE A 36 -8.60 -13.69 17.78
CA PHE A 36 -7.57 -13.44 16.77
C PHE A 36 -8.14 -12.81 15.49
N GLY A 37 -9.34 -13.20 15.07
CA GLY A 37 -10.02 -12.63 13.90
C GLY A 37 -10.34 -11.14 14.07
N ILE A 38 -10.75 -10.72 15.26
CA ILE A 38 -11.06 -9.31 15.55
C ILE A 38 -9.76 -8.47 15.61
N SER A 39 -8.66 -9.02 16.12
CA SER A 39 -7.37 -8.32 16.19
C SER A 39 -6.79 -8.01 14.80
N SER A 40 -7.03 -8.86 13.82
CA SER A 40 -6.55 -8.65 12.44
C SER A 40 -7.37 -7.60 11.66
N ALA A 41 -8.60 -7.34 12.06
CA ALA A 41 -9.50 -6.40 11.39
C ALA A 41 -9.23 -4.92 11.74
N LEU A 42 -8.43 -4.64 12.77
CA LEU A 42 -8.19 -3.28 13.27
C LEU A 42 -6.90 -2.62 12.72
N SER A 43 -6.06 -3.34 12.01
CA SER A 43 -4.90 -2.77 11.32
C SER A 43 -5.29 -2.41 9.88
N THR A 44 -5.94 -1.27 9.71
CA THR A 44 -5.99 -0.63 8.39
C THR A 44 -4.57 -0.30 7.96
N PRO A 45 -4.07 -0.79 6.83
CA PRO A 45 -2.76 -0.39 6.34
C PRO A 45 -2.82 1.13 6.11
N ARG A 46 -2.03 1.87 6.87
CA ARG A 46 -1.88 3.31 6.70
C ARG A 46 -1.16 3.50 5.38
N LEU A 47 -1.88 3.82 4.33
CA LEU A 47 -1.31 4.20 3.05
C LEU A 47 -0.61 5.55 3.24
N ASP A 48 0.72 5.51 3.34
CA ASP A 48 1.52 6.71 3.46
C ASP A 48 1.36 7.58 2.21
N LYS A 49 1.17 8.87 2.44
CA LYS A 49 0.97 9.86 1.39
C LYS A 49 2.32 10.39 0.96
N HIS A 50 2.66 10.16 -0.30
CA HIS A 50 3.89 10.63 -0.91
C HIS A 50 3.68 11.93 -1.67
N TYR A 51 4.76 12.71 -1.84
CA TYR A 51 4.73 14.02 -2.47
C TYR A 51 5.87 14.12 -3.49
N VAL A 52 5.57 14.67 -4.64
CA VAL A 52 6.57 15.10 -5.63
C VAL A 52 6.42 16.61 -5.81
N ARG A 53 7.53 17.35 -5.65
CA ARG A 53 7.59 18.80 -5.81
C ARG A 53 8.54 19.16 -6.94
N THR A 54 8.05 19.91 -7.91
CA THR A 54 8.84 20.48 -9.01
C THR A 54 9.08 21.97 -8.72
N VAL A 55 10.33 22.40 -8.85
CA VAL A 55 10.75 23.79 -8.68
C VAL A 55 11.41 24.28 -9.97
N ASN A 56 11.04 25.44 -10.46
CA ASN A 56 11.68 26.04 -11.63
C ASN A 56 12.88 26.92 -11.21
N ASN A 57 14.09 26.39 -11.28
CA ASN A 57 15.34 27.10 -11.02
C ASN A 57 16.09 27.50 -12.32
N LEU A 58 15.39 27.64 -13.45
CA LEU A 58 16.02 27.94 -14.75
C LEU A 58 16.31 29.43 -14.99
N GLY A 59 16.48 30.21 -13.94
CA GLY A 59 16.75 31.64 -14.05
C GLY A 59 15.57 32.39 -14.70
N ASN A 60 15.71 32.83 -15.94
CA ASN A 60 14.69 33.62 -16.64
C ASN A 60 13.79 32.81 -17.61
N SER A 61 13.86 31.49 -17.56
CA SER A 61 13.12 30.65 -18.49
C SER A 61 11.88 30.04 -17.84
N VAL A 62 10.78 30.03 -18.58
CA VAL A 62 9.54 29.36 -18.18
C VAL A 62 9.68 27.88 -18.40
N LEU A 63 9.41 27.07 -17.37
CA LEU A 63 9.38 25.62 -17.44
C LEU A 63 7.97 25.13 -17.75
N PHE A 64 7.86 24.31 -18.79
CA PHE A 64 6.66 23.56 -19.07
C PHE A 64 6.91 22.10 -18.76
N TYR A 65 5.91 21.42 -18.23
CA TYR A 65 6.01 19.98 -18.01
C TYR A 65 4.64 19.31 -17.93
N HIS A 66 4.65 18.02 -18.18
CA HIS A 66 3.50 17.15 -18.09
C HIS A 66 3.89 15.86 -17.39
N CYS A 67 3.32 15.61 -16.21
CA CYS A 67 3.53 14.40 -15.46
C CYS A 67 2.34 13.46 -15.61
N LYS A 68 2.63 12.17 -15.65
CA LYS A 68 1.62 11.12 -15.69
C LYS A 68 2.10 9.83 -15.03
N SER A 69 1.15 9.03 -14.58
CA SER A 69 1.32 7.63 -14.24
C SER A 69 0.52 6.76 -15.20
N LYS A 70 0.49 5.45 -14.97
CA LYS A 70 -0.34 4.52 -15.75
C LYS A 70 -1.82 4.95 -15.81
N ASP A 71 -2.35 5.39 -14.66
CA ASP A 71 -3.80 5.62 -14.47
C ASP A 71 -4.16 7.10 -14.31
N ASN A 72 -3.17 8.00 -14.15
CA ASN A 72 -3.40 9.41 -13.87
C ASN A 72 -2.55 10.32 -14.77
N ALA A 73 -3.20 11.25 -15.46
CA ALA A 73 -2.56 12.35 -16.17
C ALA A 73 -2.77 13.64 -15.37
N LEU A 74 -1.66 14.28 -14.94
CA LEU A 74 -1.70 15.48 -14.10
C LEU A 74 -1.87 16.79 -14.91
N GLY A 75 -2.01 16.66 -16.22
CA GLY A 75 -2.18 17.77 -17.14
C GLY A 75 -0.89 18.54 -17.40
N LEU A 76 -0.96 19.46 -18.37
CA LEU A 76 0.13 20.39 -18.69
C LEU A 76 0.26 21.44 -17.59
N ARG A 77 1.50 21.64 -17.13
CA ARG A 77 1.85 22.67 -16.15
C ARG A 77 2.86 23.66 -16.72
N LYS A 78 2.79 24.88 -16.21
CA LYS A 78 3.68 25.97 -16.54
C LYS A 78 4.16 26.60 -15.22
N LEU A 79 5.46 26.73 -15.04
CA LEU A 79 6.08 27.39 -13.88
C LEU A 79 6.93 28.56 -14.36
N GLN A 80 6.70 29.72 -13.77
CA GLN A 80 7.58 30.88 -13.92
C GLN A 80 8.89 30.63 -13.16
N PRO A 81 9.97 31.37 -13.46
CA PRO A 81 11.18 31.31 -12.66
C PRO A 81 10.91 31.49 -11.17
N GLY A 82 11.41 30.59 -10.33
CA GLY A 82 11.21 30.57 -8.88
C GLY A 82 9.88 29.97 -8.40
N GLU A 83 8.95 29.69 -9.30
CA GLU A 83 7.70 29.02 -8.93
C GLU A 83 7.92 27.53 -8.67
N ASN A 84 7.02 26.95 -7.88
CA ASN A 84 6.98 25.52 -7.63
C ASN A 84 5.55 24.97 -7.67
N TRP A 85 5.45 23.69 -7.91
CA TRP A 85 4.20 22.95 -7.84
C TRP A 85 4.42 21.56 -7.24
N GLN A 86 3.45 21.09 -6.48
CA GLN A 86 3.51 19.83 -5.77
C GLN A 86 2.23 19.04 -6.02
N PHE A 87 2.38 17.74 -6.18
CA PHE A 87 1.26 16.80 -6.15
C PHE A 87 1.51 15.69 -5.13
N SER A 88 0.45 15.06 -4.72
CA SER A 88 0.50 13.96 -3.75
C SER A 88 -0.27 12.75 -4.25
N PHE A 89 0.18 11.58 -3.83
CA PHE A 89 -0.43 10.30 -4.20
C PHE A 89 -0.19 9.27 -3.09
N HIS A 90 -0.88 8.14 -3.19
CA HIS A 90 -0.65 6.99 -2.32
C HIS A 90 0.00 5.88 -3.15
N ILE A 91 0.94 5.16 -2.56
CA ILE A 91 1.55 3.99 -3.19
C ILE A 91 0.51 2.86 -3.19
N TYR A 92 0.38 2.19 -4.32
CA TYR A 92 -0.47 1.02 -4.42
C TYR A 92 0.24 -0.20 -3.81
N PHE A 93 -0.35 -0.79 -2.78
CA PHE A 93 0.28 -1.86 -1.99
C PHE A 93 0.62 -3.13 -2.81
N PHE A 94 -0.16 -3.44 -3.83
CA PHE A 94 0.01 -4.64 -4.67
C PHE A 94 0.54 -4.35 -6.08
N GLY A 95 1.10 -3.18 -6.32
CA GLY A 95 1.57 -2.79 -7.65
C GLY A 95 2.76 -1.87 -7.64
N THR A 96 3.33 -1.68 -8.82
CA THR A 96 4.37 -0.67 -9.04
C THR A 96 3.71 0.68 -9.30
N THR A 97 4.09 1.69 -8.53
CA THR A 97 3.72 3.07 -8.78
C THR A 97 4.87 3.76 -9.48
N LEU A 98 4.62 4.30 -10.67
CA LEU A 98 5.58 5.04 -11.48
C LEU A 98 4.93 6.35 -11.92
N PHE A 99 5.59 7.46 -11.61
CA PHE A 99 5.30 8.76 -12.19
C PHE A 99 6.49 9.23 -13.01
N PHE A 100 6.24 9.58 -14.25
CA PHE A 100 7.24 10.20 -15.11
C PHE A 100 6.75 11.56 -15.60
N CYS A 101 7.69 12.47 -15.77
CA CYS A 101 7.42 13.82 -16.24
C CYS A 101 8.25 14.13 -17.48
N ASN A 102 7.59 14.77 -18.41
CA ASN A 102 8.15 15.32 -19.62
C ASN A 102 8.33 16.82 -19.40
N PHE A 103 9.56 17.31 -19.45
CA PHE A 103 9.92 18.70 -19.20
C PHE A 103 10.44 19.34 -20.47
N TRP A 104 10.07 20.61 -20.70
CA TRP A 104 10.67 21.41 -21.78
C TRP A 104 10.70 22.90 -21.42
N TYR A 105 11.68 23.57 -21.91
CA TYR A 105 11.81 25.01 -21.82
C TYR A 105 12.59 25.57 -23.02
N THR A 106 12.52 26.87 -23.23
CA THR A 106 13.31 27.59 -24.23
C THR A 106 14.13 28.63 -23.49
N ASN A 107 15.43 28.62 -23.68
CA ASN A 107 16.30 29.60 -23.07
C ASN A 107 16.25 30.95 -23.82
N SER A 108 16.94 31.97 -23.28
CA SER A 108 17.03 33.31 -23.86
C SER A 108 17.68 33.33 -25.25
N LYS A 109 18.48 32.31 -25.62
CA LYS A 109 19.07 32.14 -26.95
C LYS A 109 18.14 31.39 -27.91
N LYS A 110 16.87 31.19 -27.58
CA LYS A 110 15.86 30.47 -28.35
C LYS A 110 16.18 28.98 -28.57
N ILE A 111 17.06 28.40 -27.75
CA ILE A 111 17.37 26.97 -27.80
C ILE A 111 16.31 26.24 -26.97
N LYS A 112 15.68 25.23 -27.58
CA LYS A 112 14.70 24.35 -26.92
C LYS A 112 15.39 23.19 -26.23
N PHE A 113 15.03 22.96 -25.00
CA PHE A 113 15.46 21.81 -24.21
C PHE A 113 14.25 20.95 -23.91
N HIS A 114 14.47 19.64 -23.93
CA HIS A 114 13.46 18.62 -23.64
C HIS A 114 14.12 17.46 -22.92
N ALA A 115 13.45 16.98 -21.86
CA ALA A 115 13.89 15.81 -21.09
C ALA A 115 12.70 15.07 -20.48
N VAL A 116 12.85 13.76 -20.29
CA VAL A 116 11.86 12.90 -19.63
C VAL A 116 12.58 12.23 -18.47
N PHE A 117 11.96 12.31 -17.29
CA PHE A 117 12.47 11.70 -16.06
C PHE A 117 11.38 10.93 -15.33
N ASP A 118 11.78 9.80 -14.75
CA ASP A 118 11.00 9.14 -13.71
C ASP A 118 11.17 9.95 -12.42
N VAL A 119 10.11 10.59 -11.98
CA VAL A 119 10.13 11.43 -10.77
C VAL A 119 9.74 10.67 -9.51
N PHE A 120 9.18 9.49 -9.66
CA PHE A 120 8.89 8.54 -8.60
C PHE A 120 8.71 7.13 -9.18
N SER A 121 9.35 6.14 -8.54
CA SER A 121 9.19 4.73 -8.87
C SER A 121 9.34 3.87 -7.62
N THR A 122 8.37 3.03 -7.32
CA THR A 122 8.49 2.05 -6.22
C THR A 122 9.53 0.96 -6.50
N ALA A 123 9.83 0.68 -7.76
CA ALA A 123 10.90 -0.26 -8.12
C ALA A 123 12.31 0.29 -7.80
N PHE A 124 12.46 1.61 -7.69
CA PHE A 124 13.74 2.28 -7.41
C PHE A 124 13.97 2.49 -5.90
N GLU A 125 12.89 2.61 -5.12
CA GLU A 125 12.98 2.83 -3.66
C GLU A 125 13.59 1.63 -2.90
N LEU A 126 13.55 0.44 -3.48
CA LEU A 126 14.17 -0.75 -2.89
C LEU A 126 15.71 -0.75 -2.95
N THR A 127 16.34 0.21 -3.65
CA THR A 127 17.78 0.21 -3.91
C THR A 127 18.51 1.52 -3.61
N GLN A 128 17.82 2.62 -3.31
CA GLN A 128 18.47 3.90 -3.05
C GLN A 128 17.73 4.73 -2.00
N ASP A 129 18.36 4.91 -0.84
CA ASP A 129 18.07 6.02 0.08
C ASP A 129 18.23 7.34 -0.70
N CYS A 130 17.12 7.96 -1.09
CA CYS A 130 17.14 9.32 -1.58
C CYS A 130 17.48 10.21 -0.37
N GLY A 131 18.76 10.54 -0.23
CA GLY A 131 19.23 11.48 0.77
C GLY A 131 18.42 12.78 0.66
N GLY A 132 17.65 13.08 1.70
CA GLY A 132 16.94 14.35 1.79
C GLY A 132 17.94 15.50 1.87
N TYR A 133 17.72 16.49 1.05
CA TYR A 133 18.23 17.84 1.21
C TYR A 133 17.07 18.75 1.66
#